data_8c95a8f366cd9ba2f1ad17bbfec7a61e
#
_entry.id   8c95a8f366cd9ba2f1ad17bbfec7a61e
#
_cell.length_a   1.000
_cell.length_b   1.000
_cell.length_c   1.000
_cell.angle_alpha   90.00
_cell.angle_beta   90.00
_cell.angle_gamma   90.00
#
_symmetry.space_group_name_H-M   'P 1'
#
loop_
_entity.id
_entity.type
_entity.pdbx_description
1 polymer ?
#
loop_
_entity_poly.entity_id
_entity_poly.type
_entity_poly.pdbx_seq_one_letter_code
_entity_poly.pdbx_strand_id
1 'polypeptide(L)'
;EITAAGRAALAKNPNDSGSLGMAISEAVEMALQNPQDTRYCLGSVLNHVLLHQTIIGEEAVKQMELFGEYPDVVIGCFGGGSNFAGISFSFLRDNLTKGKNTRVIAVEPQSCPKLTRGEFQYDFGDVAGFTPLLPMYTLGHNFHPSDIHAGGLRYHGAGSIVSQLLKDKVIEAQSVPQTETLAAGVLFARTEGI
;
A
#
# COMPACT_ATOMS: atom_id res chain seq x y z
N GLU A 1 -10.20 24.82 0.49
CA GLU A 1 -9.33 24.18 -0.51
C GLU A 1 -8.35 25.23 -1.01
N ILE A 2 -7.09 24.92 -0.84
CA ILE A 2 -5.98 25.84 -1.12
C ILE A 2 -5.41 25.55 -2.50
N THR A 3 -5.47 24.30 -2.95
CA THR A 3 -4.83 23.81 -4.18
C THR A 3 -5.75 23.87 -5.41
N ALA A 4 -5.18 23.95 -6.62
CA ALA A 4 -5.94 23.90 -7.86
C ALA A 4 -6.52 22.49 -8.07
N ALA A 5 -5.78 21.45 -7.72
CA ALA A 5 -6.22 20.06 -7.80
C ALA A 5 -7.44 19.81 -6.90
N GLY A 6 -7.40 20.23 -5.63
CA GLY A 6 -8.54 20.09 -4.71
C GLY A 6 -9.78 20.87 -5.16
N ARG A 7 -9.59 22.12 -5.63
CA ARG A 7 -10.72 22.90 -6.19
C ARG A 7 -11.34 22.25 -7.43
N ALA A 8 -10.52 21.68 -8.31
CA ALA A 8 -11.02 21.00 -9.50
C ALA A 8 -11.83 19.73 -9.16
N ALA A 9 -11.42 18.97 -8.13
CA ALA A 9 -12.15 17.81 -7.65
C ALA A 9 -13.52 18.21 -7.09
N LEU A 10 -13.58 19.18 -6.19
CA LEU A 10 -14.82 19.65 -5.58
C LEU A 10 -15.75 20.36 -6.56
N ALA A 11 -15.21 21.01 -7.61
CA ALA A 11 -16.04 21.53 -8.69
C ALA A 11 -16.76 20.45 -9.49
N LYS A 12 -16.15 19.25 -9.60
CA LYS A 12 -16.79 18.09 -10.25
C LYS A 12 -17.77 17.36 -9.32
N ASN A 13 -17.42 17.24 -8.05
CA ASN A 13 -18.24 16.61 -7.03
C ASN A 13 -18.09 17.35 -5.69
N PRO A 14 -19.06 18.19 -5.31
CA PRO A 14 -19.01 18.93 -4.04
C PRO A 14 -18.92 18.06 -2.78
N ASN A 15 -19.35 16.78 -2.89
CA ASN A 15 -19.29 15.80 -1.80
C ASN A 15 -18.15 14.81 -1.99
N ASP A 16 -17.09 15.19 -2.70
CA ASP A 16 -15.93 14.34 -2.91
C ASP A 16 -15.27 13.97 -1.58
N SER A 17 -15.22 12.69 -1.26
CA SER A 17 -14.58 12.18 -0.03
C SER A 17 -13.06 12.16 -0.11
N GLY A 18 -12.49 12.53 -1.25
CA GLY A 18 -11.06 12.50 -1.51
C GLY A 18 -10.50 11.09 -1.71
N SER A 19 -9.23 11.07 -2.08
CA SER A 19 -8.44 9.85 -2.18
C SER A 19 -7.00 10.15 -1.76
N LEU A 20 -6.20 9.12 -1.50
CA LEU A 20 -4.77 9.32 -1.26
C LEU A 20 -4.08 9.94 -2.49
N GLY A 21 -4.48 9.54 -3.71
CA GLY A 21 -3.96 10.13 -4.94
C GLY A 21 -4.25 11.62 -5.07
N MET A 22 -5.41 12.09 -4.60
CA MET A 22 -5.74 13.53 -4.53
C MET A 22 -4.88 14.24 -3.48
N ALA A 23 -4.74 13.68 -2.29
CA ALA A 23 -3.90 14.25 -1.24
C ALA A 23 -2.43 14.36 -1.67
N ILE A 24 -1.92 13.41 -2.44
CA ILE A 24 -0.59 13.47 -3.05
C ILE A 24 -0.50 14.66 -4.02
N SER A 25 -1.48 14.80 -4.93
CA SER A 25 -1.51 15.94 -5.87
C SER A 25 -1.49 17.28 -5.15
N GLU A 26 -2.30 17.45 -4.12
CA GLU A 26 -2.35 18.68 -3.33
C GLU A 26 -1.03 18.96 -2.60
N ALA A 27 -0.43 17.93 -1.99
CA ALA A 27 0.85 18.08 -1.29
C ALA A 27 2.00 18.44 -2.25
N VAL A 28 2.05 17.83 -3.43
CA VAL A 28 3.05 18.17 -4.47
C VAL A 28 2.83 19.59 -4.98
N GLU A 29 1.57 19.99 -5.25
CA GLU A 29 1.24 21.35 -5.68
C GLU A 29 1.70 22.38 -4.64
N MET A 30 1.44 22.15 -3.34
CA MET A 30 1.89 23.02 -2.27
C MET A 30 3.43 23.14 -2.20
N ALA A 31 4.15 22.04 -2.38
CA ALA A 31 5.61 22.04 -2.40
C ALA A 31 6.17 22.82 -3.61
N LEU A 32 5.53 22.68 -4.78
CA LEU A 32 5.91 23.42 -5.99
C LEU A 32 5.65 24.92 -5.88
N GLN A 33 4.59 25.32 -5.17
CA GLN A 33 4.29 26.74 -4.91
C GLN A 33 5.25 27.38 -3.90
N ASN A 34 5.89 26.61 -3.03
CA ASN A 34 6.78 27.07 -1.98
C ASN A 34 8.16 26.40 -2.03
N PRO A 35 8.90 26.45 -3.16
CA PRO A 35 10.11 25.64 -3.35
C PRO A 35 11.30 26.08 -2.50
N GLN A 36 11.23 27.22 -1.82
CA GLN A 36 12.31 27.76 -1.00
C GLN A 36 12.40 27.04 0.36
N ASP A 37 11.25 26.70 0.94
CA ASP A 37 11.17 26.16 2.32
C ASP A 37 10.40 24.86 2.44
N THR A 38 9.67 24.44 1.40
CA THR A 38 8.83 23.23 1.43
C THR A 38 9.39 22.14 0.55
N ARG A 39 9.36 20.90 1.08
CA ARG A 39 9.73 19.68 0.37
C ARG A 39 8.64 18.64 0.57
N TYR A 40 8.31 17.92 -0.50
CA TYR A 40 7.36 16.82 -0.43
C TYR A 40 8.09 15.49 -0.23
N CYS A 41 7.69 14.73 0.79
CA CYS A 41 8.14 13.37 1.02
C CYS A 41 7.05 12.40 0.63
N LEU A 42 7.17 11.80 -0.56
CA LEU A 42 6.22 10.80 -1.04
C LEU A 42 6.37 9.49 -0.25
N GLY A 43 5.23 8.94 0.19
CA GLY A 43 5.15 7.72 1.00
C GLY A 43 4.99 6.46 0.18
N SER A 44 4.37 5.53 0.72
CA SER A 44 4.09 4.10 0.59
C SER A 44 4.20 3.36 -0.76
N VAL A 45 4.33 4.00 -1.92
CA VAL A 45 4.35 3.33 -3.25
C VAL A 45 5.72 3.32 -3.93
N LEU A 46 6.64 4.14 -3.47
CA LEU A 46 7.98 4.22 -4.07
C LEU A 46 8.92 3.16 -3.50
N ASN A 47 9.75 2.61 -4.37
CA ASN A 47 10.65 1.52 -4.03
C ASN A 47 11.58 1.84 -2.85
N HIS A 48 12.08 3.08 -2.73
CA HIS A 48 12.93 3.46 -1.60
C HIS A 48 12.18 3.40 -0.26
N VAL A 49 10.89 3.75 -0.24
CA VAL A 49 10.06 3.65 0.97
C VAL A 49 9.82 2.18 1.33
N LEU A 50 9.51 1.34 0.33
CA LEU A 50 9.36 -0.11 0.52
C LEU A 50 10.62 -0.72 1.13
N LEU A 51 11.80 -0.34 0.61
CA LEU A 51 13.08 -0.84 1.10
C LEU A 51 13.44 -0.33 2.50
N HIS A 52 13.18 0.94 2.82
CA HIS A 52 13.39 1.45 4.18
C HIS A 52 12.53 0.74 5.23
N GLN A 53 11.30 0.38 4.87
CA GLN A 53 10.39 -0.35 5.76
C GLN A 53 10.86 -1.78 6.07
N THR A 54 11.77 -2.35 5.29
CA THR A 54 12.27 -3.72 5.51
C THR A 54 13.02 -3.90 6.83
N ILE A 55 13.39 -2.82 7.53
CA ILE A 55 13.92 -2.90 8.89
C ILE A 55 12.98 -3.68 9.83
N ILE A 56 11.67 -3.57 9.63
CA ILE A 56 10.66 -4.30 10.40
C ILE A 56 10.80 -5.81 10.16
N GLY A 57 10.91 -6.25 8.90
CA GLY A 57 11.10 -7.65 8.55
C GLY A 57 12.47 -8.20 8.99
N GLU A 58 13.53 -7.38 8.92
CA GLU A 58 14.85 -7.75 9.43
C GLU A 58 14.83 -8.03 10.95
N GLU A 59 14.14 -7.17 11.70
CA GLU A 59 13.96 -7.37 13.15
C GLU A 59 13.06 -8.58 13.44
N ALA A 60 11.95 -8.75 12.67
CA ALA A 60 11.05 -9.88 12.83
C ALA A 60 11.77 -11.22 12.62
N VAL A 61 12.63 -11.35 11.59
CA VAL A 61 13.45 -12.56 11.38
C VAL A 61 14.30 -12.86 12.59
N LYS A 62 15.00 -11.85 13.13
CA LYS A 62 15.87 -12.01 14.32
C LYS A 62 15.06 -12.40 15.56
N GLN A 63 13.87 -11.81 15.73
CA GLN A 63 12.98 -12.15 16.85
C GLN A 63 12.51 -13.61 16.75
N MET A 64 12.12 -14.07 15.56
CA MET A 64 11.73 -15.46 15.35
C MET A 64 12.90 -16.41 15.65
N GLU A 65 14.10 -16.09 15.21
CA GLU A 65 15.31 -16.86 15.50
C GLU A 65 15.58 -17.02 17.01
N LEU A 66 15.30 -15.98 17.81
CA LEU A 66 15.44 -16.05 19.28
C LEU A 66 14.52 -17.07 19.94
N PHE A 67 13.37 -17.32 19.34
CA PHE A 67 12.40 -18.32 19.79
C PHE A 67 12.59 -19.70 19.16
N GLY A 68 13.56 -19.83 18.24
CA GLY A 68 13.78 -21.07 17.49
C GLY A 68 12.66 -21.37 16.50
N GLU A 69 11.90 -20.36 16.10
CA GLU A 69 10.72 -20.47 15.22
C GLU A 69 10.97 -19.80 13.87
N TYR A 70 10.18 -20.17 12.88
CA TYR A 70 10.17 -19.50 11.57
C TYR A 70 8.75 -19.57 10.97
N PRO A 71 8.22 -18.48 10.35
CA PRO A 71 6.83 -18.47 9.94
C PRO A 71 6.60 -19.25 8.65
N ASP A 72 5.54 -20.07 8.64
CA ASP A 72 5.03 -20.70 7.42
C ASP A 72 4.29 -19.71 6.53
N VAL A 73 3.66 -18.70 7.14
CA VAL A 73 2.87 -17.68 6.44
C VAL A 73 3.16 -16.30 7.01
N VAL A 74 3.41 -15.32 6.14
CA VAL A 74 3.48 -13.89 6.46
C VAL A 74 2.33 -13.17 5.77
N ILE A 75 1.52 -12.45 6.55
CA ILE A 75 0.37 -11.69 6.06
C ILE A 75 0.59 -10.21 6.35
N GLY A 76 0.39 -9.36 5.35
CA GLY A 76 0.49 -7.92 5.52
C GLY A 76 -0.69 -7.18 4.90
N CYS A 77 -1.20 -6.14 5.58
CA CYS A 77 -2.19 -5.26 4.99
C CYS A 77 -1.56 -4.41 3.88
N PHE A 78 -2.33 -4.18 2.82
CA PHE A 78 -1.84 -3.57 1.59
C PHE A 78 -2.60 -2.29 1.21
N GLY A 79 -1.94 -1.14 1.39
CA GLY A 79 -2.31 0.13 0.80
C GLY A 79 -1.49 0.39 -0.47
N GLY A 80 -0.44 1.20 -0.38
CA GLY A 80 0.55 1.39 -1.46
C GLY A 80 1.61 0.29 -1.52
N GLY A 81 1.87 -0.40 -0.41
CA GLY A 81 2.77 -1.55 -0.37
C GLY A 81 3.89 -1.49 0.68
N SER A 82 4.18 -0.34 1.29
CA SER A 82 5.34 -0.21 2.18
C SER A 82 5.22 -1.06 3.45
N ASN A 83 4.05 -1.11 4.09
CA ASN A 83 3.82 -1.96 5.27
C ASN A 83 3.99 -3.44 4.92
N PHE A 84 3.39 -3.88 3.82
CA PHE A 84 3.52 -5.25 3.33
C PHE A 84 4.98 -5.60 3.00
N ALA A 85 5.66 -4.76 2.22
CA ALA A 85 7.08 -4.95 1.87
C ALA A 85 7.96 -4.96 3.12
N GLY A 86 7.68 -4.06 4.05
CA GLY A 86 8.42 -3.93 5.31
C GLY A 86 8.48 -5.24 6.09
N ILE A 87 7.35 -5.89 6.29
CA ILE A 87 7.31 -7.16 7.02
C ILE A 87 7.74 -8.36 6.18
N SER A 88 7.47 -8.36 4.86
CA SER A 88 7.56 -9.59 4.06
C SER A 88 8.86 -9.78 3.28
N PHE A 89 9.56 -8.71 2.88
CA PHE A 89 10.70 -8.83 1.97
C PHE A 89 11.88 -9.60 2.57
N SER A 90 12.10 -9.52 3.88
CA SER A 90 13.15 -10.29 4.54
C SER A 90 12.87 -11.80 4.49
N PHE A 91 11.62 -12.21 4.64
CA PHE A 91 11.20 -13.61 4.50
C PHE A 91 11.25 -14.07 3.03
N LEU A 92 10.85 -13.23 2.08
CA LEU A 92 11.00 -13.52 0.64
C LEU A 92 12.48 -13.66 0.24
N ARG A 93 13.36 -12.80 0.74
CA ARG A 93 14.82 -12.94 0.56
C ARG A 93 15.29 -14.30 1.07
N ASP A 94 14.87 -14.72 2.25
CA ASP A 94 15.24 -15.99 2.84
C ASP A 94 14.68 -17.18 2.06
N ASN A 95 13.50 -17.07 1.47
CA ASN A 95 12.99 -18.05 0.50
C ASN A 95 13.94 -18.21 -0.70
N LEU A 96 14.41 -17.09 -1.26
CA LEU A 96 15.26 -17.07 -2.46
C LEU A 96 16.71 -17.51 -2.17
N THR A 97 17.23 -17.20 -0.98
CA THR A 97 18.66 -17.34 -0.69
C THR A 97 19.00 -18.47 0.28
N LYS A 98 18.04 -18.87 1.13
CA LYS A 98 18.23 -19.88 2.17
C LYS A 98 17.32 -21.11 2.01
N GLY A 99 16.56 -21.17 0.93
CA GLY A 99 15.66 -22.31 0.65
C GLY A 99 14.48 -22.42 1.63
N LYS A 100 14.08 -21.33 2.29
CA LYS A 100 12.86 -21.28 3.09
C LYS A 100 11.64 -21.27 2.17
N ASN A 101 10.46 -21.56 2.70
CA ASN A 101 9.21 -21.68 1.92
C ASN A 101 8.05 -20.98 2.64
N THR A 102 8.26 -19.75 3.07
CA THR A 102 7.22 -18.93 3.68
C THR A 102 6.23 -18.44 2.62
N ARG A 103 4.94 -18.71 2.79
CA ARG A 103 3.89 -18.10 1.97
C ARG A 103 3.75 -16.63 2.36
N VAL A 104 3.57 -15.77 1.38
CA VAL A 104 3.45 -14.31 1.62
C VAL A 104 2.17 -13.81 0.97
N ILE A 105 1.28 -13.25 1.78
CA ILE A 105 -0.07 -12.85 1.37
C ILE A 105 -0.29 -11.36 1.63
N ALA A 106 -0.56 -10.61 0.56
CA ALA A 106 -0.99 -9.22 0.64
C ALA A 106 -2.51 -9.15 0.79
N VAL A 107 -3.00 -8.48 1.84
CA VAL A 107 -4.43 -8.33 2.07
C VAL A 107 -4.85 -6.88 1.85
N GLU A 108 -5.72 -6.67 0.88
CA GLU A 108 -6.23 -5.35 0.51
C GLU A 108 -7.74 -5.22 0.77
N PRO A 109 -8.26 -3.99 0.94
CA PRO A 109 -9.69 -3.78 1.10
C PRO A 109 -10.42 -4.01 -0.23
N GLN A 110 -11.58 -4.65 -0.17
CA GLN A 110 -12.44 -4.86 -1.33
C GLN A 110 -12.90 -3.55 -2.00
N SER A 111 -12.85 -2.43 -1.27
CA SER A 111 -13.14 -1.09 -1.80
C SER A 111 -12.03 -0.50 -2.68
N CYS A 112 -10.80 -1.03 -2.59
CA CYS A 112 -9.64 -0.63 -3.39
C CYS A 112 -8.84 -1.86 -3.84
N PRO A 113 -9.42 -2.76 -4.66
CA PRO A 113 -8.86 -4.08 -4.94
C PRO A 113 -7.85 -4.05 -6.10
N LYS A 114 -6.79 -3.23 -6.00
CA LYS A 114 -5.81 -3.03 -7.06
C LYS A 114 -4.99 -4.26 -7.40
N LEU A 115 -4.63 -5.08 -6.40
CA LEU A 115 -3.86 -6.31 -6.64
C LEU A 115 -4.72 -7.44 -7.21
N THR A 116 -5.99 -7.52 -6.78
CA THR A 116 -6.88 -8.64 -7.16
C THR A 116 -7.75 -8.33 -8.37
N ARG A 117 -8.02 -7.05 -8.68
CA ARG A 117 -8.89 -6.61 -9.80
C ARG A 117 -8.29 -5.50 -10.66
N GLY A 118 -7.15 -4.93 -10.27
CA GLY A 118 -6.45 -3.93 -11.05
C GLY A 118 -5.72 -4.54 -12.25
N GLU A 119 -5.28 -3.67 -13.16
CA GLU A 119 -4.47 -4.05 -14.32
C GLU A 119 -3.00 -3.69 -14.07
N PHE A 120 -2.09 -4.52 -14.59
CA PHE A 120 -0.66 -4.21 -14.55
C PHE A 120 -0.31 -3.30 -15.73
N GLN A 121 -0.11 -2.02 -15.45
CA GLN A 121 0.21 -1.00 -16.45
C GLN A 121 1.03 0.15 -15.86
N TYR A 122 1.53 1.04 -16.73
CA TYR A 122 2.11 2.31 -16.27
C TYR A 122 1.00 3.27 -15.85
N ASP A 123 1.12 3.82 -14.65
CA ASP A 123 0.17 4.78 -14.12
C ASP A 123 0.85 5.83 -13.24
N PHE A 124 0.18 6.96 -12.99
CA PHE A 124 0.63 7.98 -12.06
C PHE A 124 0.35 7.59 -10.62
N GLY A 125 1.20 8.02 -9.71
CA GLY A 125 0.98 7.85 -8.28
C GLY A 125 -0.07 8.79 -7.70
N ASP A 126 -0.52 9.79 -8.47
CA ASP A 126 -1.44 10.85 -8.04
C ASP A 126 -2.45 11.22 -9.13
N VAL A 127 -3.57 11.84 -8.73
CA VAL A 127 -4.69 12.17 -9.63
C VAL A 127 -4.32 13.23 -10.68
N ALA A 128 -3.49 14.21 -10.33
CA ALA A 128 -3.12 15.30 -11.24
C ALA A 128 -1.92 14.96 -12.16
N GLY A 129 -1.26 13.80 -11.97
CA GLY A 129 -0.13 13.39 -12.78
C GLY A 129 1.16 14.15 -12.49
N PHE A 130 1.35 14.63 -11.27
CA PHE A 130 2.59 15.30 -10.84
C PHE A 130 3.71 14.33 -10.48
N THR A 131 3.37 13.07 -10.21
CA THR A 131 4.33 12.02 -9.88
C THR A 131 4.81 11.30 -11.16
N PRO A 132 5.95 10.60 -11.11
CA PRO A 132 6.40 9.79 -12.24
C PRO A 132 5.42 8.68 -12.62
N LEU A 133 5.37 8.32 -13.90
CA LEU A 133 4.75 7.09 -14.38
C LEU A 133 5.54 5.88 -13.91
N LEU A 134 4.88 4.96 -13.23
CA LEU A 134 5.47 3.74 -12.69
C LEU A 134 4.69 2.51 -13.14
N PRO A 135 5.36 1.37 -13.43
CA PRO A 135 4.67 0.11 -13.67
C PRO A 135 4.06 -0.39 -12.36
N MET A 136 2.75 -0.64 -12.36
CA MET A 136 2.02 -1.05 -11.16
C MET A 136 0.74 -1.80 -11.49
N TYR A 137 0.26 -2.61 -10.55
CA TYR A 137 -1.15 -2.96 -10.52
C TYR A 137 -1.95 -1.75 -10.06
N THR A 138 -2.93 -1.32 -10.86
CA THR A 138 -3.70 -0.10 -10.61
C THR A 138 -5.16 -0.25 -10.99
N LEU A 139 -6.01 0.51 -10.30
CA LEU A 139 -7.42 0.73 -10.65
C LEU A 139 -7.58 2.00 -11.53
N GLY A 140 -6.44 2.66 -11.87
CA GLY A 140 -6.40 3.95 -12.53
C GLY A 140 -6.26 5.12 -11.54
N HIS A 141 -5.37 6.08 -11.85
CA HIS A 141 -5.11 7.23 -10.96
C HIS A 141 -6.33 8.12 -10.70
N ASN A 142 -7.36 8.03 -11.54
CA ASN A 142 -8.65 8.71 -11.35
C ASN A 142 -9.68 7.86 -10.56
N PHE A 143 -9.29 6.67 -10.08
CA PHE A 143 -10.18 5.81 -9.33
C PHE A 143 -10.60 6.48 -8.01
N HIS A 144 -11.90 6.47 -7.76
CA HIS A 144 -12.50 7.03 -6.55
C HIS A 144 -12.96 5.89 -5.64
N PRO A 145 -12.31 5.67 -4.50
CA PRO A 145 -12.73 4.63 -3.55
C PRO A 145 -14.06 5.01 -2.89
N SER A 146 -14.87 4.00 -2.53
CA SER A 146 -16.10 4.22 -1.78
C SER A 146 -15.84 4.83 -0.40
N ASP A 147 -16.85 5.51 0.15
CA ASP A 147 -16.80 6.22 1.43
C ASP A 147 -16.84 5.28 2.65
N ILE A 148 -15.96 4.29 2.67
CA ILE A 148 -15.82 3.41 3.83
C ILE A 148 -14.56 3.78 4.61
N HIS A 149 -14.58 3.53 5.92
CA HIS A 149 -13.39 3.66 6.74
C HIS A 149 -12.40 2.54 6.40
N ALA A 150 -11.24 2.89 5.88
CA ALA A 150 -10.20 1.93 5.50
C ALA A 150 -8.79 2.41 5.87
N GLY A 151 -8.67 3.30 6.84
CA GLY A 151 -7.44 3.70 7.51
C GLY A 151 -6.16 3.70 6.67
N GLY A 152 -6.03 4.55 5.64
CA GLY A 152 -4.86 4.60 4.76
C GLY A 152 -4.81 3.55 3.64
N LEU A 153 -5.78 2.65 3.55
CA LEU A 153 -5.83 1.59 2.54
C LEU A 153 -6.65 1.97 1.28
N ARG A 154 -6.94 3.25 1.09
CA ARG A 154 -7.74 3.80 -0.03
C ARG A 154 -6.84 4.36 -1.14
N TYR A 155 -5.94 3.55 -1.66
CA TYR A 155 -5.00 3.95 -2.71
C TYR A 155 -5.18 3.10 -3.97
N HIS A 156 -5.22 3.75 -5.14
CA HIS A 156 -5.54 3.12 -6.43
C HIS A 156 -4.45 2.20 -6.97
N GLY A 157 -3.19 2.40 -6.58
CA GLY A 157 -2.02 1.73 -7.15
C GLY A 157 -1.21 0.92 -6.14
N ALA A 158 -0.34 0.09 -6.65
CA ALA A 158 0.57 -0.74 -5.88
C ALA A 158 2.03 -0.43 -6.20
N GLY A 159 2.91 -0.45 -5.22
CA GLY A 159 4.34 -0.25 -5.42
C GLY A 159 4.92 -1.19 -6.48
N SER A 160 5.80 -0.68 -7.33
CA SER A 160 6.28 -1.38 -8.52
C SER A 160 6.94 -2.73 -8.21
N ILE A 161 7.76 -2.82 -7.15
CA ILE A 161 8.39 -4.09 -6.75
C ILE A 161 7.33 -5.12 -6.36
N VAL A 162 6.34 -4.74 -5.55
CA VAL A 162 5.27 -5.66 -5.13
C VAL A 162 4.42 -6.07 -6.33
N SER A 163 4.13 -5.15 -7.22
CA SER A 163 3.40 -5.44 -8.46
C SER A 163 4.13 -6.48 -9.32
N GLN A 164 5.44 -6.37 -9.42
CA GLN A 164 6.24 -7.36 -10.15
C GLN A 164 6.23 -8.73 -9.45
N LEU A 165 6.41 -8.76 -8.12
CA LEU A 165 6.37 -10.00 -7.34
C LEU A 165 5.02 -10.73 -7.48
N LEU A 166 3.92 -9.98 -7.51
CA LEU A 166 2.59 -10.56 -7.75
C LEU A 166 2.45 -11.10 -9.18
N LYS A 167 2.90 -10.34 -10.18
CA LYS A 167 2.89 -10.76 -11.59
C LYS A 167 3.68 -12.05 -11.79
N ASP A 168 4.82 -12.19 -11.11
CA ASP A 168 5.69 -13.36 -11.15
C ASP A 168 5.22 -14.51 -10.23
N LYS A 169 4.06 -14.33 -9.56
CA LYS A 169 3.45 -15.31 -8.64
C LYS A 169 4.35 -15.69 -7.46
N VAL A 170 5.22 -14.79 -7.04
CA VAL A 170 6.07 -14.95 -5.85
C VAL A 170 5.28 -14.68 -4.57
N ILE A 171 4.25 -13.85 -4.67
CA ILE A 171 3.33 -13.51 -3.57
C ILE A 171 1.89 -13.77 -3.97
N GLU A 172 1.02 -13.89 -2.98
CA GLU A 172 -0.43 -14.00 -3.14
C GLU A 172 -1.11 -12.67 -2.77
N ALA A 173 -2.31 -12.43 -3.30
CA ALA A 173 -3.13 -11.28 -2.94
C ALA A 173 -4.57 -11.71 -2.64
N GLN A 174 -5.17 -11.11 -1.62
CA GLN A 174 -6.57 -11.31 -1.25
C GLN A 174 -7.25 -9.97 -0.97
N SER A 175 -8.50 -9.82 -1.36
CA SER A 175 -9.33 -8.68 -1.00
C SER A 175 -10.40 -9.09 0.00
N VAL A 176 -10.58 -8.28 1.06
CA VAL A 176 -11.48 -8.59 2.17
C VAL A 176 -12.48 -7.44 2.37
N PRO A 177 -13.77 -7.72 2.56
CA PRO A 177 -14.77 -6.68 2.88
C PRO A 177 -14.56 -6.14 4.30
N GLN A 178 -14.92 -4.88 4.50
CA GLN A 178 -14.73 -4.17 5.78
C GLN A 178 -15.39 -4.90 6.97
N THR A 179 -16.58 -5.44 6.78
CA THR A 179 -17.32 -6.13 7.84
C THR A 179 -16.59 -7.37 8.35
N GLU A 180 -15.99 -8.15 7.47
CA GLU A 180 -15.18 -9.32 7.83
C GLU A 180 -13.89 -8.90 8.53
N THR A 181 -13.25 -7.83 8.05
CA THR A 181 -12.02 -7.28 8.69
C THR A 181 -12.30 -6.85 10.12
N LEU A 182 -13.41 -6.13 10.37
CA LEU A 182 -13.80 -5.71 11.71
C LEU A 182 -14.16 -6.89 12.61
N ALA A 183 -14.89 -7.88 12.08
CA ALA A 183 -15.24 -9.10 12.82
C ALA A 183 -13.98 -9.90 13.20
N ALA A 184 -13.02 -10.02 12.28
CA ALA A 184 -11.73 -10.67 12.56
C ALA A 184 -10.93 -9.91 13.63
N GLY A 185 -10.91 -8.58 13.59
CA GLY A 185 -10.25 -7.77 14.62
C GLY A 185 -10.86 -7.96 16.01
N VAL A 186 -12.19 -7.98 16.11
CA VAL A 186 -12.89 -8.26 17.37
C VAL A 186 -12.59 -9.69 17.89
N LEU A 187 -12.58 -10.66 16.98
CA LEU A 187 -12.23 -12.05 17.32
C LEU A 187 -10.80 -12.12 17.85
N PHE A 188 -9.84 -11.53 17.14
CA PHE A 188 -8.43 -11.49 17.51
C PHE A 188 -8.24 -10.88 18.91
N ALA A 189 -8.84 -9.71 19.16
CA ALA A 189 -8.76 -9.07 20.48
C ALA A 189 -9.32 -9.95 21.62
N ARG A 190 -10.38 -10.71 21.35
CA ARG A 190 -10.99 -11.62 22.36
C ARG A 190 -10.15 -12.88 22.61
N THR A 191 -9.47 -13.39 21.60
CA THR A 191 -8.70 -14.64 21.72
C THR A 191 -7.28 -14.40 22.20
N GLU A 192 -6.66 -13.30 21.78
CA GLU A 192 -5.26 -13.00 22.09
C GLU A 192 -5.10 -12.02 23.28
N GLY A 193 -6.18 -11.37 23.71
CA GLY A 193 -6.15 -10.41 24.82
C GLY A 193 -5.46 -9.07 24.49
N ILE A 194 -5.46 -8.68 23.22
CA ILE A 194 -4.80 -7.47 22.70
C ILE A 194 -5.85 -6.40 22.35
#